data_5460480e3c3e1ebcc6b561fe4bf9b02f
#
_entry.id   5460480e3c3e1ebcc6b561fe4bf9b02f
#
_cell.length_a   1.000
_cell.length_b   1.000
_cell.length_c   1.000
_cell.angle_alpha   90.00
_cell.angle_beta   90.00
_cell.angle_gamma   90.00
#
_symmetry.space_group_name_H-M   'P 1'
#
loop_
_entity.id
_entity.type
_entity.pdbx_description
1 polymer ?
#
loop_
_entity_poly.entity_id
_entity_poly.type
_entity_poly.pdbx_seq_one_letter_code
_entity_poly.pdbx_strand_id
1 'polypeptide(L)'
;MQAALTRTGAEWALPAATSPRMNTVDIAALYPQHLATLKARADEALARCGRDHLLVPSGRRHYQAFDDRDYAFAVNPHFKHWLPLTTVTDSWVVYTPGQRPKLVFLQPLDYWHVVPESPSGWWVEHFDIHVIRSAEEALPLLPPAARSAIIGEANSALGDYTPDNPQAALDYLHYQRSYKTAYEVALMRQAQRRAVHAHRAAERAFRAGESEFGIHMAYCLAAQQDATEVPYQNIVALNRNGAVLHYTELGREAPDPSLSFLIDAGASHCGYAADIT
;
A
#
# COMPACT_ATOMS: atom_id res chain seq x y z
N MET A 1 -1.27 -16.88 55.32
CA MET A 1 -2.50 -16.23 54.82
C MET A 1 -2.22 -15.70 53.43
N GLN A 2 -2.58 -16.46 52.38
CA GLN A 2 -2.41 -16.12 51.00
C GLN A 2 -3.66 -15.35 50.54
N ALA A 3 -3.47 -14.11 50.11
CA ALA A 3 -4.53 -13.35 49.46
C ALA A 3 -4.48 -13.60 47.94
N ALA A 4 -5.52 -14.27 47.42
CA ALA A 4 -5.69 -14.52 46.02
C ALA A 4 -6.13 -13.23 45.30
N LEU A 5 -5.34 -12.76 44.36
CA LEU A 5 -5.70 -11.71 43.42
C LEU A 5 -6.55 -12.35 42.29
N THR A 6 -7.88 -12.21 42.38
CA THR A 6 -8.77 -12.49 41.28
C THR A 6 -8.78 -11.29 40.32
N ARG A 7 -8.08 -11.40 39.20
CA ARG A 7 -8.27 -10.51 38.05
C ARG A 7 -9.57 -10.90 37.36
N THR A 8 -10.58 -10.07 37.47
CA THR A 8 -11.80 -10.13 36.65
C THR A 8 -11.44 -9.75 35.22
N GLY A 9 -11.66 -10.68 34.28
CA GLY A 9 -11.49 -10.41 32.87
C GLY A 9 -12.43 -9.30 32.39
N ALA A 10 -11.88 -8.20 31.92
CA ALA A 10 -12.63 -7.19 31.22
C ALA A 10 -12.95 -7.75 29.82
N GLU A 11 -14.24 -8.05 29.58
CA GLU A 11 -14.75 -8.34 28.24
C GLU A 11 -14.59 -7.09 27.36
N TRP A 12 -13.72 -7.21 26.36
CA TRP A 12 -13.55 -6.20 25.30
C TRP A 12 -14.67 -6.33 24.25
N ALA A 13 -15.92 -6.23 24.65
CA ALA A 13 -17.04 -6.12 23.72
C ALA A 13 -17.10 -4.67 23.20
N LEU A 14 -16.63 -4.47 21.97
CA LEU A 14 -16.86 -3.20 21.26
C LEU A 14 -18.37 -3.02 21.04
N PRO A 15 -18.97 -1.88 21.41
CA PRO A 15 -20.36 -1.60 21.05
C PRO A 15 -20.47 -1.54 19.54
N ALA A 16 -21.42 -2.29 18.97
CA ALA A 16 -21.74 -2.21 17.56
C ALA A 16 -22.14 -0.76 17.21
N ALA A 17 -21.22 -0.05 16.54
CA ALA A 17 -21.51 1.28 16.03
C ALA A 17 -22.56 1.14 14.93
N THR A 18 -23.80 1.56 15.20
CA THR A 18 -24.83 1.81 14.19
C THR A 18 -24.41 3.04 13.40
N SER A 19 -23.51 2.85 12.44
CA SER A 19 -23.19 3.89 11.46
C SER A 19 -24.39 4.12 10.56
N PRO A 20 -24.78 5.36 10.28
CA PRO A 20 -25.81 5.65 9.28
C PRO A 20 -25.39 4.99 7.97
N ARG A 21 -26.32 4.32 7.27
CA ARG A 21 -26.11 3.76 5.93
C ARG A 21 -25.79 4.91 4.98
N MET A 22 -24.51 5.27 4.90
CA MET A 22 -24.04 6.14 3.82
C MET A 22 -24.03 5.30 2.55
N ASN A 23 -24.54 5.84 1.46
CA ASN A 23 -24.47 5.25 0.13
C ASN A 23 -23.01 4.77 -0.08
N THR A 24 -22.82 3.47 -0.09
CA THR A 24 -21.53 2.88 -0.44
C THR A 24 -21.32 3.17 -1.92
N VAL A 25 -20.35 4.04 -2.22
CA VAL A 25 -19.94 4.30 -3.60
C VAL A 25 -19.52 2.97 -4.21
N ASP A 26 -20.13 2.62 -5.34
CA ASP A 26 -19.76 1.43 -6.09
C ASP A 26 -18.39 1.64 -6.73
N ILE A 27 -17.36 1.12 -6.09
CA ILE A 27 -15.97 1.23 -6.53
C ILE A 27 -15.79 0.55 -7.89
N ALA A 28 -16.48 -0.55 -8.14
CA ALA A 28 -16.42 -1.27 -9.40
C ALA A 28 -16.90 -0.40 -10.57
N ALA A 29 -17.99 0.33 -10.38
CA ALA A 29 -18.52 1.24 -11.41
C ALA A 29 -17.61 2.43 -11.74
N LEU A 30 -16.69 2.81 -10.81
CA LEU A 30 -15.75 3.90 -11.03
C LEU A 30 -14.45 3.46 -11.75
N TYR A 31 -14.14 2.17 -11.71
CA TYR A 31 -12.87 1.67 -12.20
C TYR A 31 -12.65 1.83 -13.71
N PRO A 32 -13.63 1.59 -14.61
CA PRO A 32 -13.45 1.77 -16.05
C PRO A 32 -12.98 3.17 -16.44
N GLN A 33 -13.57 4.22 -15.82
CA GLN A 33 -13.18 5.61 -16.07
C GLN A 33 -11.79 5.92 -15.52
N HIS A 34 -11.43 5.35 -14.36
CA HIS A 34 -10.08 5.44 -13.81
C HIS A 34 -9.07 4.83 -14.80
N LEU A 35 -9.30 3.61 -15.26
CA LEU A 35 -8.42 2.93 -16.20
C LEU A 35 -8.28 3.69 -17.53
N ALA A 36 -9.37 4.27 -18.06
CA ALA A 36 -9.32 5.13 -19.23
C ALA A 36 -8.41 6.35 -19.01
N THR A 37 -8.47 6.96 -17.81
CA THR A 37 -7.59 8.08 -17.43
C THR A 37 -6.13 7.63 -17.37
N LEU A 38 -5.84 6.45 -16.79
CA LEU A 38 -4.48 5.92 -16.72
C LEU A 38 -3.90 5.65 -18.12
N LYS A 39 -4.69 5.07 -19.00
CA LYS A 39 -4.29 4.82 -20.40
C LYS A 39 -3.94 6.13 -21.11
N ALA A 40 -4.79 7.15 -21.02
CA ALA A 40 -4.52 8.45 -21.63
C ALA A 40 -3.26 9.11 -21.08
N ARG A 41 -3.03 9.00 -19.76
CA ARG A 41 -1.80 9.50 -19.12
C ARG A 41 -0.57 8.70 -19.58
N ALA A 42 -0.69 7.39 -19.74
CA ALA A 42 0.40 6.54 -20.21
C ALA A 42 0.72 6.84 -21.70
N ASP A 43 -0.27 7.06 -22.54
CA ASP A 43 -0.08 7.44 -23.94
C ASP A 43 0.78 8.72 -24.06
N GLU A 44 0.44 9.75 -23.30
CA GLU A 44 1.20 11.01 -23.27
C GLU A 44 2.60 10.84 -22.67
N ALA A 45 2.74 10.07 -21.59
CA ALA A 45 4.03 9.80 -20.98
C ALA A 45 4.99 9.08 -21.95
N LEU A 46 4.46 8.10 -22.69
CA LEU A 46 5.22 7.37 -23.73
C LEU A 46 5.64 8.28 -24.87
N ALA A 47 4.74 9.13 -25.34
CA ALA A 47 5.07 10.13 -26.38
C ALA A 47 6.20 11.06 -25.94
N ARG A 48 6.21 11.51 -24.68
CA ARG A 48 7.24 12.40 -24.12
C ARG A 48 8.62 11.77 -24.04
N CYS A 49 8.71 10.47 -23.83
CA CYS A 49 9.99 9.76 -23.74
C CYS A 49 10.35 8.97 -24.99
N GLY A 50 9.52 8.99 -26.05
CA GLY A 50 9.79 8.31 -27.32
C GLY A 50 9.82 6.78 -27.18
N ARG A 51 8.92 6.23 -26.35
CA ARG A 51 8.74 4.78 -26.13
C ARG A 51 7.37 4.32 -26.62
N ASP A 52 7.28 3.03 -26.95
CA ASP A 52 6.04 2.43 -27.46
C ASP A 52 5.23 1.69 -26.40
N HIS A 53 5.91 1.25 -25.35
CA HIS A 53 5.32 0.40 -24.32
C HIS A 53 5.67 0.92 -22.93
N LEU A 54 4.71 0.80 -21.99
CA LEU A 54 4.93 1.03 -20.57
C LEU A 54 4.95 -0.32 -19.85
N LEU A 55 6.05 -0.59 -19.15
CA LEU A 55 6.21 -1.75 -18.28
C LEU A 55 6.34 -1.29 -16.84
N VAL A 56 5.54 -1.86 -15.97
CA VAL A 56 5.58 -1.55 -14.55
C VAL A 56 5.67 -2.85 -13.77
N PRO A 57 6.87 -3.25 -13.31
CA PRO A 57 7.01 -4.38 -12.40
C PRO A 57 6.36 -4.07 -11.05
N SER A 58 5.78 -5.05 -10.40
CA SER A 58 5.22 -4.92 -9.04
C SER A 58 6.31 -4.68 -7.99
N GLY A 59 7.52 -5.07 -8.27
CA GLY A 59 8.66 -5.09 -7.36
C GLY A 59 9.08 -6.52 -7.01
N ARG A 60 10.19 -6.64 -6.32
CA ARG A 60 10.78 -7.90 -5.88
C ARG A 60 11.09 -7.86 -4.39
N ARG A 61 10.92 -8.98 -3.68
CA ARG A 61 11.40 -9.11 -2.30
C ARG A 61 12.91 -8.93 -2.23
N HIS A 62 13.37 -8.24 -1.23
CA HIS A 62 14.78 -8.00 -0.98
C HIS A 62 15.16 -8.58 0.37
N TYR A 63 16.11 -9.51 0.38
CA TYR A 63 16.60 -10.15 1.59
C TYR A 63 17.75 -9.36 2.22
N GLN A 64 17.84 -9.42 3.53
CA GLN A 64 18.98 -8.86 4.23
C GLN A 64 20.25 -9.62 3.87
N ALA A 65 21.37 -8.90 3.76
CA ALA A 65 22.64 -9.55 3.46
C ALA A 65 23.00 -10.56 4.55
N PHE A 66 23.31 -11.79 4.11
CA PHE A 66 23.71 -12.91 4.98
C PHE A 66 22.58 -13.44 5.90
N ASP A 67 21.32 -13.14 5.60
CA ASP A 67 20.17 -13.58 6.38
C ASP A 67 19.05 -14.08 5.43
N ASP A 68 18.14 -14.92 5.91
CA ASP A 68 16.94 -15.36 5.22
C ASP A 68 15.74 -14.44 5.47
N ARG A 69 15.92 -13.40 6.30
CA ARG A 69 14.92 -12.38 6.57
C ARG A 69 14.82 -11.37 5.42
N ASP A 70 13.61 -11.13 4.93
CA ASP A 70 13.36 -10.06 3.96
C ASP A 70 13.12 -8.70 4.64
N TYR A 71 13.35 -7.63 3.87
CA TYR A 71 12.83 -6.31 4.22
C TYR A 71 11.32 -6.26 3.95
N ALA A 72 10.60 -5.41 4.67
CA ALA A 72 9.18 -5.19 4.41
C ALA A 72 8.96 -4.86 2.93
N PHE A 73 8.17 -5.69 2.24
CA PHE A 73 7.87 -5.49 0.83
C PHE A 73 6.85 -4.37 0.65
N ALA A 74 7.16 -3.43 -0.21
CA ALA A 74 6.23 -2.40 -0.68
C ALA A 74 6.09 -2.51 -2.19
N VAL A 75 4.86 -2.75 -2.67
CA VAL A 75 4.59 -2.83 -4.11
C VAL A 75 4.88 -1.49 -4.79
N ASN A 76 5.41 -1.54 -6.01
CA ASN A 76 5.68 -0.36 -6.83
C ASN A 76 4.46 0.58 -6.89
N PRO A 77 4.61 1.87 -6.50
CA PRO A 77 3.51 2.84 -6.50
C PRO A 77 2.83 3.03 -7.87
N HIS A 78 3.57 2.84 -8.97
CA HIS A 78 2.99 2.88 -10.31
C HIS A 78 2.19 1.62 -10.61
N PHE A 79 2.59 0.44 -10.13
CA PHE A 79 1.86 -0.81 -10.31
C PHE A 79 0.50 -0.76 -9.59
N LYS A 80 0.46 -0.41 -8.30
CA LYS A 80 -0.78 -0.31 -7.53
C LYS A 80 -1.73 0.80 -7.99
N HIS A 81 -1.26 1.72 -8.81
CA HIS A 81 -2.09 2.71 -9.46
C HIS A 81 -2.99 2.08 -10.54
N TRP A 82 -2.50 1.04 -11.23
CA TRP A 82 -3.27 0.27 -12.22
C TRP A 82 -4.18 -0.77 -11.56
N LEU A 83 -3.72 -1.42 -10.49
CA LEU A 83 -4.34 -2.61 -9.91
C LEU A 83 -4.38 -2.53 -8.38
N PRO A 84 -5.47 -2.97 -7.72
CA PRO A 84 -5.55 -3.00 -6.27
C PRO A 84 -4.78 -4.18 -5.64
N LEU A 85 -3.63 -4.55 -6.22
CA LEU A 85 -2.76 -5.62 -5.76
C LEU A 85 -1.56 -5.01 -5.03
N THR A 86 -1.41 -5.32 -3.75
CA THR A 86 -0.41 -4.67 -2.88
C THR A 86 0.64 -5.62 -2.31
N THR A 87 0.50 -6.94 -2.54
CA THR A 87 1.37 -7.96 -1.96
C THR A 87 2.06 -8.84 -2.98
N VAL A 88 1.76 -8.66 -4.28
CA VAL A 88 2.30 -9.50 -5.35
C VAL A 88 3.68 -9.03 -5.78
N THR A 89 4.62 -9.97 -5.91
CA THR A 89 5.99 -9.74 -6.37
C THR A 89 6.18 -10.24 -7.79
N ASP A 90 7.22 -9.78 -8.47
CA ASP A 90 7.68 -10.27 -9.79
C ASP A 90 6.59 -10.38 -10.86
N SER A 91 5.54 -9.57 -10.70
CA SER A 91 4.42 -9.44 -11.63
C SER A 91 4.55 -8.15 -12.44
N TRP A 92 3.93 -8.07 -13.62
CA TRP A 92 4.10 -6.94 -14.51
C TRP A 92 2.77 -6.42 -15.03
N VAL A 93 2.58 -5.10 -14.95
CA VAL A 93 1.61 -4.40 -15.80
C VAL A 93 2.32 -4.02 -17.08
N VAL A 94 1.72 -4.40 -18.22
CA VAL A 94 2.20 -4.08 -19.56
C VAL A 94 1.12 -3.28 -20.26
N TYR A 95 1.46 -2.09 -20.73
CA TYR A 95 0.55 -1.27 -21.52
C TYR A 95 1.17 -0.85 -22.85
N THR A 96 0.40 -1.02 -23.89
CA THR A 96 0.69 -0.55 -25.26
C THR A 96 -0.47 0.34 -25.72
N PRO A 97 -0.21 1.54 -26.24
CA PRO A 97 -1.27 2.43 -26.75
C PRO A 97 -2.25 1.72 -27.69
N GLY A 98 -3.54 1.97 -27.47
CA GLY A 98 -4.62 1.35 -28.25
C GLY A 98 -4.97 -0.09 -27.87
N GLN A 99 -4.20 -0.73 -27.00
CA GLN A 99 -4.44 -2.12 -26.57
C GLN A 99 -5.09 -2.20 -25.17
N ARG A 100 -5.65 -3.37 -24.87
CA ARG A 100 -6.05 -3.75 -23.54
C ARG A 100 -4.78 -3.94 -22.69
N PRO A 101 -4.67 -3.38 -21.49
CA PRO A 101 -3.50 -3.62 -20.65
C PRO A 101 -3.40 -5.09 -20.27
N LYS A 102 -2.16 -5.58 -20.15
CA LYS A 102 -1.85 -6.95 -19.77
C LYS A 102 -1.35 -7.00 -18.33
N LEU A 103 -1.76 -8.01 -17.59
CA LEU A 103 -1.16 -8.38 -16.33
C LEU A 103 -0.43 -9.71 -16.51
N VAL A 104 0.88 -9.70 -16.33
CA VAL A 104 1.67 -10.93 -16.16
C VAL A 104 1.77 -11.18 -14.66
N PHE A 105 1.06 -12.20 -14.18
CA PHE A 105 0.84 -12.44 -12.76
C PHE A 105 1.62 -13.65 -12.28
N LEU A 106 2.57 -13.44 -11.36
CA LEU A 106 3.33 -14.53 -10.77
C LEU A 106 2.50 -15.23 -9.68
N GLN A 107 2.27 -16.50 -9.90
CA GLN A 107 1.66 -17.42 -8.94
C GLN A 107 2.57 -18.65 -8.80
N PRO A 108 3.67 -18.55 -8.05
CA PRO A 108 4.67 -19.62 -7.96
C PRO A 108 4.11 -20.84 -7.25
N LEU A 109 4.71 -22.01 -7.52
CA LEU A 109 4.57 -23.15 -6.63
C LEU A 109 5.62 -23.01 -5.54
N ASP A 110 5.22 -22.60 -4.37
CA ASP A 110 6.13 -22.33 -3.25
C ASP A 110 5.69 -23.13 -2.01
N TYR A 111 6.65 -23.76 -1.37
CA TYR A 111 6.44 -24.48 -0.12
C TYR A 111 6.56 -23.57 1.11
N TRP A 112 7.36 -22.50 1.00
CA TRP A 112 7.73 -21.65 2.12
C TRP A 112 6.81 -20.45 2.30
N HIS A 113 6.15 -20.00 1.22
CA HIS A 113 5.34 -18.78 1.24
C HIS A 113 3.90 -19.09 0.83
N VAL A 114 2.99 -18.26 1.30
CA VAL A 114 1.61 -18.30 0.83
C VAL A 114 1.58 -17.93 -0.64
N VAL A 115 1.09 -18.87 -1.46
CA VAL A 115 0.91 -18.63 -2.90
C VAL A 115 -0.22 -17.62 -3.09
N PRO A 116 -0.03 -16.55 -3.88
CA PRO A 116 -1.09 -15.59 -4.16
C PRO A 116 -2.32 -16.28 -4.76
N GLU A 117 -3.51 -15.87 -4.34
CA GLU A 117 -4.75 -16.34 -4.95
C GLU A 117 -4.83 -15.90 -6.42
N SER A 118 -5.61 -16.65 -7.21
CA SER A 118 -5.86 -16.28 -8.61
C SER A 118 -6.50 -14.89 -8.69
N PRO A 119 -6.14 -14.08 -9.70
CA PRO A 119 -6.69 -12.75 -9.89
C PRO A 119 -8.21 -12.75 -9.86
N SER A 120 -8.80 -11.92 -9.01
CA SER A 120 -10.26 -11.84 -8.84
C SER A 120 -10.68 -10.40 -8.52
N GLY A 121 -11.98 -10.12 -8.70
CA GLY A 121 -12.58 -8.82 -8.40
C GLY A 121 -12.91 -7.99 -9.62
N TRP A 122 -13.34 -6.77 -9.40
CA TRP A 122 -13.94 -5.85 -10.40
C TRP A 122 -13.00 -5.38 -11.52
N TRP A 123 -11.70 -5.49 -11.30
CA TRP A 123 -10.67 -5.02 -12.24
C TRP A 123 -10.27 -6.09 -13.28
N VAL A 124 -10.51 -7.38 -12.99
CA VAL A 124 -10.02 -8.52 -13.78
C VAL A 124 -10.46 -8.48 -15.24
N GLU A 125 -11.73 -8.17 -15.49
CA GLU A 125 -12.28 -8.11 -16.84
C GLU A 125 -11.64 -7.05 -17.73
N HIS A 126 -10.91 -6.11 -17.15
CA HIS A 126 -10.27 -5.00 -17.87
C HIS A 126 -8.83 -5.30 -18.31
N PHE A 127 -8.28 -6.45 -17.92
CA PHE A 127 -6.92 -6.87 -18.25
C PHE A 127 -6.89 -8.16 -19.05
N ASP A 128 -5.86 -8.29 -19.89
CA ASP A 128 -5.43 -9.56 -20.47
C ASP A 128 -4.47 -10.21 -19.45
N ILE A 129 -4.91 -11.29 -18.77
CA ILE A 129 -4.19 -11.85 -17.63
C ILE A 129 -3.47 -13.12 -18.01
N HIS A 130 -2.14 -13.13 -17.80
CA HIS A 130 -1.27 -14.28 -18.00
C HIS A 130 -0.68 -14.70 -16.65
N VAL A 131 -1.08 -15.88 -16.18
CA VAL A 131 -0.52 -16.45 -14.95
C VAL A 131 0.76 -17.21 -15.30
N ILE A 132 1.84 -16.89 -14.59
CA ILE A 132 3.16 -17.51 -14.72
C ILE A 132 3.56 -18.20 -13.42
N ARG A 133 4.46 -19.18 -13.48
CA ARG A 133 4.94 -19.95 -12.34
C ARG A 133 6.36 -19.62 -11.92
N SER A 134 7.14 -19.01 -12.79
CA SER A 134 8.44 -18.40 -12.46
C SER A 134 8.55 -17.01 -13.08
N ALA A 135 9.46 -16.17 -12.54
CA ALA A 135 9.66 -14.82 -13.05
C ALA A 135 10.12 -14.82 -14.51
N GLU A 136 10.92 -15.81 -14.92
CA GLU A 136 11.49 -15.94 -16.27
C GLU A 136 10.41 -16.20 -17.33
N GLU A 137 9.29 -16.82 -16.96
CA GLU A 137 8.14 -17.03 -17.84
C GLU A 137 7.50 -15.72 -18.29
N ALA A 138 7.80 -14.59 -17.63
CA ALA A 138 7.36 -13.28 -18.09
C ALA A 138 8.05 -12.85 -19.39
N LEU A 139 9.31 -13.24 -19.62
CA LEU A 139 10.14 -12.75 -20.74
C LEU A 139 9.46 -12.81 -22.11
N PRO A 140 8.87 -13.94 -22.54
CA PRO A 140 8.19 -14.02 -23.84
C PRO A 140 6.87 -13.23 -23.90
N LEU A 141 6.33 -12.76 -22.77
CA LEU A 141 5.10 -12.02 -22.68
C LEU A 141 5.30 -10.51 -22.68
N LEU A 142 6.55 -10.06 -22.46
CA LEU A 142 6.92 -8.65 -22.45
C LEU A 142 7.27 -8.16 -23.86
N PRO A 143 6.90 -6.91 -24.24
CA PRO A 143 7.36 -6.31 -25.50
C PRO A 143 8.85 -5.96 -25.44
N PRO A 144 9.51 -5.65 -26.58
CA PRO A 144 10.95 -5.41 -26.60
C PRO A 144 11.40 -4.34 -25.60
N ALA A 145 12.38 -4.67 -24.75
CA ALA A 145 12.89 -3.80 -23.69
C ALA A 145 13.39 -2.45 -24.25
N ALA A 146 14.10 -2.45 -25.38
CA ALA A 146 14.64 -1.24 -26.00
C ALA A 146 13.56 -0.21 -26.45
N ARG A 147 12.31 -0.66 -26.62
CA ARG A 147 11.16 0.19 -26.98
C ARG A 147 10.22 0.48 -25.82
N SER A 148 10.58 0.02 -24.63
CA SER A 148 9.75 0.10 -23.44
C SER A 148 10.28 1.14 -22.46
N ALA A 149 9.37 1.91 -21.84
CA ALA A 149 9.64 2.67 -20.64
C ALA A 149 9.36 1.75 -19.45
N ILE A 150 10.38 1.42 -18.67
CA ILE A 150 10.28 0.50 -17.53
C ILE A 150 10.37 1.31 -16.25
N ILE A 151 9.26 1.42 -15.52
CA ILE A 151 9.15 2.23 -14.29
C ILE A 151 9.15 1.33 -13.07
N GLY A 152 10.23 1.35 -12.30
CA GLY A 152 10.38 0.52 -11.11
C GLY A 152 11.71 0.68 -10.43
N GLU A 153 11.92 -0.09 -9.36
CA GLU A 153 13.19 -0.18 -8.65
C GLU A 153 14.19 -1.05 -9.44
N ALA A 154 15.48 -0.74 -9.30
CA ALA A 154 16.55 -1.46 -9.99
C ALA A 154 16.57 -2.97 -9.68
N ASN A 155 16.18 -3.37 -8.47
CA ASN A 155 16.09 -4.77 -8.06
C ASN A 155 14.95 -5.55 -8.77
N SER A 156 14.06 -4.87 -9.48
CA SER A 156 13.01 -5.49 -10.31
C SER A 156 13.52 -5.93 -11.69
N ALA A 157 14.80 -5.78 -11.99
CA ALA A 157 15.38 -6.18 -13.27
C ALA A 157 15.19 -7.68 -13.54
N LEU A 158 14.82 -8.01 -14.80
CA LEU A 158 14.64 -9.38 -15.29
C LEU A 158 15.26 -9.51 -16.69
N GLY A 159 16.38 -10.18 -16.80
CA GLY A 159 17.15 -10.25 -18.06
C GLY A 159 17.49 -8.84 -18.57
N ASP A 160 17.12 -8.53 -19.80
CA ASP A 160 17.35 -7.22 -20.44
C ASP A 160 16.35 -6.13 -19.96
N TYR A 161 15.36 -6.48 -19.16
CA TYR A 161 14.34 -5.56 -18.66
C TYR A 161 14.79 -4.90 -17.35
N THR A 162 15.70 -3.93 -17.48
CA THR A 162 16.13 -3.11 -16.34
C THR A 162 15.33 -1.82 -16.30
N PRO A 163 14.75 -1.44 -15.14
CA PRO A 163 14.06 -0.16 -15.01
C PRO A 163 14.95 1.01 -15.41
N ASP A 164 14.54 1.74 -16.46
CA ASP A 164 15.24 2.92 -16.99
C ASP A 164 14.63 4.24 -16.51
N ASN A 165 13.42 4.17 -15.93
CA ASN A 165 12.75 5.29 -15.27
C ASN A 165 12.84 6.60 -16.07
N PRO A 166 12.34 6.68 -17.34
CA PRO A 166 12.54 7.84 -18.18
C PRO A 166 12.02 9.11 -17.50
N GLN A 167 12.90 10.10 -17.26
CA GLN A 167 12.57 11.27 -16.45
C GLN A 167 11.39 12.06 -17.01
N ALA A 168 11.33 12.25 -18.33
CA ALA A 168 10.22 12.96 -18.97
C ALA A 168 8.85 12.28 -18.76
N ALA A 169 8.82 10.94 -18.70
CA ALA A 169 7.61 10.18 -18.37
C ALA A 169 7.26 10.32 -16.88
N LEU A 170 8.26 10.19 -16.00
CA LEU A 170 8.06 10.30 -14.55
C LEU A 170 7.56 11.67 -14.14
N ASP A 171 8.16 12.77 -14.63
CA ASP A 171 7.73 14.13 -14.31
C ASP A 171 6.26 14.36 -14.68
N TYR A 172 5.86 13.90 -15.87
CA TYR A 172 4.48 13.99 -16.30
C TYR A 172 3.55 13.14 -15.44
N LEU A 173 3.87 11.86 -15.24
CA LEU A 173 3.01 10.94 -14.46
C LEU A 173 2.88 11.39 -13.02
N HIS A 174 3.97 11.85 -12.36
CA HIS A 174 3.92 12.35 -10.99
C HIS A 174 3.06 13.60 -10.88
N TYR A 175 3.17 14.54 -11.81
CA TYR A 175 2.30 15.71 -11.85
C TYR A 175 0.83 15.31 -12.01
N GLN A 176 0.52 14.39 -12.95
CA GLN A 176 -0.85 13.93 -13.19
C GLN A 176 -1.45 13.16 -12.01
N ARG A 177 -0.65 12.43 -11.25
CA ARG A 177 -1.10 11.74 -10.04
C ARG A 177 -1.54 12.67 -8.91
N SER A 178 -1.17 13.95 -8.95
CA SER A 178 -1.72 14.94 -8.02
C SER A 178 -3.22 15.14 -8.19
N TYR A 179 -3.77 14.89 -9.39
CA TYR A 179 -5.20 14.94 -9.71
C TYR A 179 -5.81 13.55 -9.60
N LYS A 180 -6.56 13.30 -8.52
CA LYS A 180 -7.17 12.00 -8.23
C LYS A 180 -8.46 11.80 -9.04
N THR A 181 -8.63 10.61 -9.58
CA THR A 181 -9.89 10.18 -10.20
C THR A 181 -10.95 9.91 -9.11
N ALA A 182 -12.22 9.78 -9.51
CA ALA A 182 -13.30 9.44 -8.58
C ALA A 182 -13.07 8.09 -7.87
N TYR A 183 -12.48 7.11 -8.58
CA TYR A 183 -12.07 5.81 -8.02
C TYR A 183 -11.04 5.99 -6.91
N GLU A 184 -9.96 6.73 -7.17
CA GLU A 184 -8.90 7.01 -6.19
C GLU A 184 -9.46 7.71 -4.95
N VAL A 185 -10.31 8.73 -5.14
CA VAL A 185 -10.96 9.45 -4.04
C VAL A 185 -11.85 8.51 -3.21
N ALA A 186 -12.55 7.56 -3.84
CA ALA A 186 -13.37 6.58 -3.13
C ALA A 186 -12.52 5.67 -2.24
N LEU A 187 -11.38 5.18 -2.73
CA LEU A 187 -10.44 4.35 -1.97
C LEU A 187 -9.76 5.15 -0.83
N MET A 188 -9.32 6.38 -1.12
CA MET A 188 -8.76 7.28 -0.10
C MET A 188 -9.78 7.54 1.03
N ARG A 189 -11.05 7.69 0.71
CA ARG A 189 -12.12 7.84 1.73
C ARG A 189 -12.27 6.58 2.60
N GLN A 190 -12.05 5.39 2.05
CA GLN A 190 -12.04 4.14 2.85
C GLN A 190 -10.82 4.10 3.79
N ALA A 191 -9.64 4.42 3.26
CA ALA A 191 -8.42 4.55 4.07
C ALA A 191 -8.61 5.58 5.20
N GLN A 192 -9.20 6.74 4.89
CA GLN A 192 -9.50 7.80 5.85
C GLN A 192 -10.44 7.33 6.98
N ARG A 193 -11.50 6.58 6.66
CA ARG A 193 -12.43 6.04 7.69
C ARG A 193 -11.71 5.09 8.64
N ARG A 194 -10.83 4.22 8.10
CA ARG A 194 -10.01 3.31 8.89
C ARG A 194 -9.08 4.09 9.82
N ALA A 195 -8.36 5.08 9.28
CA ALA A 195 -7.46 5.93 10.05
C ALA A 195 -8.19 6.69 11.15
N VAL A 196 -9.35 7.31 10.89
CA VAL A 196 -10.14 8.01 11.91
C VAL A 196 -10.52 7.06 13.05
N HIS A 197 -10.94 5.83 12.74
CA HIS A 197 -11.25 4.84 13.77
C HIS A 197 -10.03 4.51 14.64
N ALA A 198 -8.87 4.36 14.03
CA ALA A 198 -7.60 4.09 14.70
C ALA A 198 -7.12 5.30 15.55
N HIS A 199 -7.24 6.52 15.04
CA HIS A 199 -6.96 7.74 15.81
C HIS A 199 -7.81 7.84 17.08
N ARG A 200 -9.08 7.45 17.01
CA ARG A 200 -9.95 7.41 18.19
C ARG A 200 -9.51 6.35 19.20
N ALA A 201 -8.94 5.24 18.76
CA ALA A 201 -8.35 4.25 19.66
C ALA A 201 -7.07 4.78 20.31
N ALA A 202 -6.21 5.45 19.55
CA ALA A 202 -5.00 6.11 20.07
C ALA A 202 -5.34 7.19 21.11
N GLU A 203 -6.39 8.01 20.87
CA GLU A 203 -6.86 9.00 21.83
C GLU A 203 -7.30 8.34 23.15
N ARG A 204 -8.05 7.24 23.08
CA ARG A 204 -8.45 6.51 24.30
C ARG A 204 -7.27 5.93 25.05
N ALA A 205 -6.31 5.38 24.35
CA ALA A 205 -5.09 4.84 24.95
C ALA A 205 -4.25 5.95 25.64
N PHE A 206 -4.09 7.10 25.00
CA PHE A 206 -3.47 8.27 25.61
C PHE A 206 -4.18 8.69 26.90
N ARG A 207 -5.52 8.82 26.87
CA ARG A 207 -6.32 9.18 28.06
C ARG A 207 -6.28 8.14 29.16
N ALA A 208 -5.99 6.88 28.84
CA ALA A 208 -5.78 5.80 29.79
C ALA A 208 -4.35 5.80 30.40
N GLY A 209 -3.46 6.69 29.97
CA GLY A 209 -2.12 6.81 30.47
C GLY A 209 -1.13 5.79 29.86
N GLU A 210 -1.42 5.31 28.66
CA GLU A 210 -0.53 4.38 27.94
C GLU A 210 0.75 5.08 27.49
N SER A 211 1.81 4.28 27.30
CA SER A 211 3.06 4.71 26.69
C SER A 211 2.91 4.98 25.18
N GLU A 212 3.87 5.65 24.56
CA GLU A 212 3.90 5.86 23.11
C GLU A 212 3.75 4.54 22.35
N PHE A 213 4.44 3.49 22.79
CA PHE A 213 4.31 2.15 22.24
C PHE A 213 2.90 1.57 22.43
N GLY A 214 2.30 1.71 23.62
CA GLY A 214 0.94 1.25 23.91
C GLY A 214 -0.10 1.96 23.02
N ILE A 215 0.05 3.26 22.83
CA ILE A 215 -0.79 4.07 21.94
C ILE A 215 -0.63 3.62 20.47
N HIS A 216 0.61 3.40 20.01
CA HIS A 216 0.89 2.88 18.67
C HIS A 216 0.21 1.51 18.44
N MET A 217 0.32 0.59 19.39
CA MET A 217 -0.31 -0.73 19.30
C MET A 217 -1.85 -0.62 19.28
N ALA A 218 -2.42 0.27 20.07
CA ALA A 218 -3.87 0.53 20.05
C ALA A 218 -4.34 1.06 18.68
N TYR A 219 -3.53 1.92 18.04
CA TYR A 219 -3.77 2.41 16.69
C TYR A 219 -3.77 1.26 15.67
N CYS A 220 -2.68 0.48 15.61
CA CYS A 220 -2.51 -0.61 14.66
C CYS A 220 -3.63 -1.67 14.80
N LEU A 221 -3.96 -2.05 16.03
CA LEU A 221 -5.04 -3.00 16.32
C LEU A 221 -6.39 -2.48 15.80
N ALA A 222 -6.71 -1.22 16.04
CA ALA A 222 -7.95 -0.61 15.57
C ALA A 222 -7.98 -0.39 14.05
N ALA A 223 -6.83 -0.10 13.43
CA ALA A 223 -6.68 -0.05 11.99
C ALA A 223 -6.78 -1.44 11.33
N GLN A 224 -6.58 -2.52 12.09
CA GLN A 224 -6.38 -3.88 11.58
C GLN A 224 -5.26 -3.91 10.56
N GLN A 225 -4.16 -3.22 10.85
CA GLN A 225 -2.95 -3.15 10.04
C GLN A 225 -1.73 -3.18 10.95
N ASP A 226 -0.74 -3.95 10.58
CA ASP A 226 0.54 -3.95 11.30
C ASP A 226 1.47 -2.84 10.78
N ALA A 227 2.67 -2.77 11.36
CA ALA A 227 3.65 -1.75 11.02
C ALA A 227 4.15 -1.81 9.56
N THR A 228 3.92 -2.91 8.84
CA THR A 228 4.30 -3.09 7.44
C THR A 228 3.16 -2.79 6.47
N GLU A 229 1.93 -2.79 6.96
CA GLU A 229 0.71 -2.56 6.17
C GLU A 229 0.23 -1.10 6.22
N VAL A 230 0.58 -0.37 7.29
CA VAL A 230 0.33 1.08 7.36
C VAL A 230 1.15 1.81 6.28
N PRO A 231 0.67 2.95 5.76
CA PRO A 231 1.32 3.61 4.62
C PRO A 231 2.69 4.21 4.94
N TYR A 232 2.96 4.49 6.20
CA TYR A 232 4.23 4.99 6.73
C TYR A 232 4.33 4.66 8.22
N GLN A 233 5.53 4.74 8.77
CA GLN A 233 5.75 4.49 10.19
C GLN A 233 5.05 5.54 11.04
N ASN A 234 4.14 5.12 11.92
CA ASN A 234 3.42 6.02 12.79
C ASN A 234 4.37 6.79 13.70
N ILE A 235 4.14 8.08 13.83
CA ILE A 235 4.75 8.93 14.84
C ILE A 235 3.77 9.07 15.99
N VAL A 236 4.17 8.62 17.16
CA VAL A 236 3.42 8.76 18.42
C VAL A 236 4.37 9.35 19.45
N ALA A 237 4.13 10.56 19.87
CA ALA A 237 5.06 11.32 20.70
C ALA A 237 4.36 11.98 21.90
N LEU A 238 4.92 11.78 23.07
CA LEU A 238 4.46 12.38 24.33
C LEU A 238 5.43 13.45 24.78
N ASN A 239 4.89 14.54 25.32
CA ASN A 239 5.63 15.64 25.91
C ASN A 239 6.73 16.20 24.97
N ARG A 240 7.99 16.23 25.41
CA ARG A 240 9.14 16.76 24.66
C ARG A 240 9.39 16.03 23.34
N ASN A 241 9.02 14.75 23.25
CA ASN A 241 9.23 13.93 22.04
C ASN A 241 8.46 14.49 20.84
N GLY A 242 7.32 15.17 21.09
CA GLY A 242 6.56 15.87 20.04
C GLY A 242 7.28 17.03 19.36
N ALA A 243 8.45 17.45 19.86
CA ALA A 243 9.29 18.46 19.20
C ALA A 243 10.22 17.86 18.13
N VAL A 244 10.30 16.53 18.04
CA VAL A 244 11.08 15.83 17.01
C VAL A 244 10.15 15.47 15.85
N LEU A 245 10.40 16.06 14.67
CA LEU A 245 9.51 15.96 13.52
C LEU A 245 9.26 14.50 13.06
N HIS A 246 10.33 13.69 12.96
CA HIS A 246 10.25 12.27 12.60
C HIS A 246 10.64 11.41 13.81
N TYR A 247 9.83 11.48 14.86
CA TYR A 247 10.05 10.70 16.08
C TYR A 247 9.48 9.28 15.93
N THR A 248 10.34 8.28 15.94
CA THR A 248 9.97 6.87 15.66
C THR A 248 10.38 5.89 16.78
N GLU A 249 10.91 6.40 17.91
CA GLU A 249 11.47 5.56 18.98
C GLU A 249 10.41 4.78 19.78
N LEU A 250 9.21 5.33 19.92
CA LEU A 250 8.08 4.73 20.65
C LEU A 250 8.45 4.28 22.07
N GLY A 251 8.59 5.23 22.97
CA GLY A 251 8.91 4.97 24.39
C GLY A 251 7.99 3.93 25.03
N ARG A 252 8.57 3.05 25.86
CA ARG A 252 7.84 1.94 26.48
C ARG A 252 7.23 2.30 27.83
N GLU A 253 7.62 3.43 28.40
CA GLU A 253 7.12 3.94 29.66
C GLU A 253 6.32 5.22 29.41
N ALA A 254 5.17 5.34 30.05
CA ALA A 254 4.39 6.57 29.98
C ALA A 254 5.05 7.63 30.87
N PRO A 255 5.22 8.88 30.37
CA PRO A 255 5.71 9.95 31.21
C PRO A 255 4.67 10.34 32.27
N ASP A 256 5.15 10.69 33.46
CA ASP A 256 4.33 11.24 34.54
C ASP A 256 4.85 12.64 34.91
N PRO A 257 4.10 13.71 34.64
CA PRO A 257 2.79 13.74 33.97
C PRO A 257 2.88 13.66 32.42
N SER A 258 1.87 13.06 31.80
CA SER A 258 1.61 13.16 30.35
C SER A 258 0.89 14.48 30.07
N LEU A 259 1.59 15.45 29.47
CA LEU A 259 1.09 16.83 29.28
C LEU A 259 0.63 17.13 27.84
N SER A 260 1.24 16.45 26.86
CA SER A 260 0.92 16.66 25.45
C SER A 260 1.05 15.37 24.66
N PHE A 261 0.26 15.28 23.58
CA PHE A 261 0.20 14.13 22.68
C PHE A 261 0.19 14.61 21.23
N LEU A 262 1.11 14.08 20.45
CA LEU A 262 1.14 14.21 19.01
C LEU A 262 1.04 12.81 18.39
N ILE A 263 0.23 12.68 17.38
CA ILE A 263 0.17 11.49 16.54
C ILE A 263 0.12 11.90 15.08
N ASP A 264 1.00 11.31 14.28
CA ASP A 264 0.95 11.35 12.83
C ASP A 264 0.92 9.91 12.35
N ALA A 265 -0.23 9.49 11.85
CA ALA A 265 -0.49 8.10 11.52
C ALA A 265 -1.53 7.95 10.41
N GLY A 266 -1.29 6.98 9.55
CA GLY A 266 -2.14 6.69 8.41
C GLY A 266 -2.67 5.26 8.39
N ALA A 267 -3.61 5.01 7.48
CA ALA A 267 -4.08 3.66 7.16
C ALA A 267 -4.15 3.48 5.65
N SER A 268 -4.06 2.25 5.20
CA SER A 268 -4.11 1.88 3.78
C SER A 268 -5.43 1.21 3.41
N HIS A 269 -5.87 1.41 2.15
CA HIS A 269 -6.95 0.64 1.55
C HIS A 269 -6.72 0.49 0.05
N CYS A 270 -6.59 -0.78 -0.44
CA CYS A 270 -6.33 -1.10 -1.85
C CYS A 270 -5.18 -0.27 -2.47
N GLY A 271 -4.09 -0.05 -1.70
CA GLY A 271 -2.92 0.71 -2.14
C GLY A 271 -3.01 2.23 -2.02
N TYR A 272 -4.13 2.77 -1.55
CA TYR A 272 -4.30 4.21 -1.26
C TYR A 272 -4.23 4.47 0.24
N ALA A 273 -3.66 5.61 0.58
CA ALA A 273 -3.36 5.99 1.95
C ALA A 273 -4.28 7.09 2.48
N ALA A 274 -4.51 7.07 3.78
CA ALA A 274 -4.83 8.25 4.59
C ALA A 274 -3.56 8.73 5.28
N ASP A 275 -3.50 10.00 5.56
CA ASP A 275 -2.42 10.69 6.27
C ASP A 275 -3.07 11.73 7.17
N ILE A 276 -2.93 11.56 8.50
CA ILE A 276 -3.62 12.38 9.50
C ILE A 276 -2.65 12.71 10.63
N THR A 277 -2.52 14.01 10.89
CA THR A 277 -1.79 14.52 12.06
C THR A 277 -2.73 15.26 12.99
#